data_c4bafcd1326fbac725138744161e8a46
#
_entry.id   c4bafcd1326fbac725138744161e8a46
#
_cell.length_a   1.000
_cell.length_b   1.000
_cell.length_c   1.000
_cell.angle_alpha   90.00
_cell.angle_beta   90.00
_cell.angle_gamma   90.00
#
_symmetry.space_group_name_H-M   'P 1'
#
loop_
_entity.id
_entity.type
_entity.pdbx_description
1 polymer ?
#
loop_
_entity_poly.entity_id
_entity_poly.type
_entity_poly.pdbx_seq_one_letter_code
_entity_poly.pdbx_strand_id
1 'polypeptide(L)'
;MSARRFLGSMAILLLPPTALSAQYPVRDGTVANMEPYVFAAADFGIDASSVTFSKDIAPILQRSCQSCHREGGGAPMSLVAYNEVRRWAPRIKERTAIRDRMGAMPPFFVEPGIGIQDFKNDYSLSDGELATIQAWVDNGAPEGDRADLPPAVEWPDDRGWVLGEPDLVVQGPDMTMPAVGPDRWGDIGLVPTGLTQDRYVMSVEVREVNDIPTDADITTVGGRYIFHHMTYTSGQLNDEGSGLVEGTTQGWPIHEVGRNPDIFPEGLGMLLPANSALSLRASHLHSTGWRETTGRLEFGFRFFPEGYEPEYRRAGGSGGNGIDIDVRPNEGGQEFHSYRVLEDHTKIIAFEPHLHAPGVRMCLEAIWGTNRFTLNCVGYDHNWVKQYIYEDHAAPLLPKGTIVHIVGFLDTTAENPNLADTRNWAGGGRRSVANMFIDLGQSVRLTEEQFQTEMAERRARMKDRNAYDIGCFMCWAPEIAPTAADADAQTQAARGQNQ
;
A
#
# COMPACT_ATOMS: atom_id res chain seq x y z
N MET A 1 -76.93 1.77 -33.10
CA MET A 1 -75.53 1.49 -33.52
C MET A 1 -74.62 2.53 -32.83
N SER A 2 -73.98 2.14 -31.74
CA SER A 2 -73.16 3.02 -30.89
C SER A 2 -71.69 2.63 -31.04
N ALA A 3 -70.87 3.49 -31.60
CA ALA A 3 -69.45 3.30 -31.80
C ALA A 3 -68.71 3.74 -30.49
N ARG A 4 -68.18 2.79 -29.78
CA ARG A 4 -67.26 3.06 -28.64
C ARG A 4 -65.85 3.34 -29.19
N ARG A 5 -65.36 4.53 -28.93
CA ARG A 5 -63.94 4.90 -29.14
C ARG A 5 -63.12 4.38 -27.94
N PHE A 6 -62.14 3.50 -28.22
CA PHE A 6 -61.09 3.13 -27.28
C PHE A 6 -59.99 4.22 -27.32
N LEU A 7 -59.78 4.93 -26.24
CA LEU A 7 -58.61 5.74 -26.01
C LEU A 7 -57.56 4.84 -25.33
N GLY A 8 -56.56 4.45 -26.08
CA GLY A 8 -55.39 3.78 -25.52
C GLY A 8 -54.46 4.80 -24.85
N SER A 9 -54.33 4.76 -23.52
CA SER A 9 -53.30 5.49 -22.79
C SER A 9 -51.96 4.83 -23.01
N MET A 10 -51.09 5.50 -23.72
CA MET A 10 -49.69 5.12 -23.90
C MET A 10 -48.91 5.54 -22.62
N ALA A 11 -48.66 4.61 -21.72
CA ALA A 11 -47.77 4.83 -20.56
C ALA A 11 -46.34 4.89 -21.09
N ILE A 12 -45.75 6.06 -21.06
CA ILE A 12 -44.30 6.26 -21.25
C ILE A 12 -43.61 5.72 -19.99
N LEU A 13 -43.01 4.54 -20.10
CA LEU A 13 -42.05 4.07 -19.08
C LEU A 13 -40.82 4.96 -19.18
N LEU A 14 -40.71 5.89 -18.22
CA LEU A 14 -39.44 6.54 -17.90
C LEU A 14 -38.53 5.48 -17.27
N LEU A 15 -37.65 4.90 -18.08
CA LEU A 15 -36.50 4.15 -17.55
C LEU A 15 -35.67 5.11 -16.72
N PRO A 16 -35.26 4.72 -15.49
CA PRO A 16 -34.30 5.52 -14.72
C PRO A 16 -33.01 5.68 -15.54
N PRO A 17 -32.33 6.83 -15.43
CA PRO A 17 -31.03 6.97 -16.08
C PRO A 17 -30.14 5.84 -15.56
N THR A 18 -29.73 4.96 -16.46
CA THR A 18 -28.65 4.01 -16.17
C THR A 18 -27.44 4.86 -15.85
N ALA A 19 -27.02 4.88 -14.58
CA ALA A 19 -25.71 5.39 -14.23
C ALA A 19 -24.73 4.64 -15.14
N LEU A 20 -24.07 5.37 -16.05
CA LEU A 20 -22.89 4.85 -16.73
C LEU A 20 -21.87 4.58 -15.62
N SER A 21 -21.77 3.32 -15.20
CA SER A 21 -20.62 2.89 -14.45
C SER A 21 -19.43 3.08 -15.38
N ALA A 22 -18.50 3.95 -15.01
CA ALA A 22 -17.23 4.08 -15.71
C ALA A 22 -16.64 2.68 -15.84
N GLN A 23 -16.47 2.22 -17.09
CA GLN A 23 -15.96 0.89 -17.34
C GLN A 23 -14.44 0.97 -17.24
N TYR A 24 -13.92 0.60 -16.08
CA TYR A 24 -12.48 0.57 -15.88
C TYR A 24 -11.82 -0.48 -16.77
N PRO A 25 -10.58 -0.21 -17.25
CA PRO A 25 -9.84 -1.17 -18.05
C PRO A 25 -9.67 -2.50 -17.32
N VAL A 26 -9.87 -3.60 -18.01
CA VAL A 26 -9.58 -4.93 -17.46
C VAL A 26 -8.05 -5.09 -17.30
N ARG A 27 -7.61 -5.54 -16.14
CA ARG A 27 -6.20 -5.77 -15.82
C ARG A 27 -5.90 -7.26 -15.83
N ASP A 28 -5.08 -7.69 -16.77
CA ASP A 28 -4.74 -9.09 -17.01
C ASP A 28 -3.38 -9.51 -16.40
N GLY A 29 -2.77 -8.64 -15.60
CA GLY A 29 -1.47 -8.93 -14.97
C GLY A 29 -0.28 -8.85 -15.93
N THR A 30 -0.41 -8.16 -17.06
CA THR A 30 0.71 -7.89 -17.99
C THR A 30 1.10 -6.42 -17.96
N VAL A 31 2.40 -6.14 -18.19
CA VAL A 31 2.89 -4.76 -18.35
C VAL A 31 2.37 -4.17 -19.66
N ALA A 32 2.22 -4.98 -20.70
CA ALA A 32 1.73 -4.53 -22.00
C ALA A 32 0.31 -3.94 -21.95
N ASN A 33 -0.53 -4.38 -21.00
CA ASN A 33 -1.89 -3.85 -20.81
C ASN A 33 -1.90 -2.65 -19.85
N MET A 34 -1.27 -1.56 -20.28
CA MET A 34 -1.17 -0.31 -19.51
C MET A 34 -1.96 0.82 -20.16
N GLU A 35 -3.14 0.52 -20.70
CA GLU A 35 -3.99 1.55 -21.27
C GLU A 35 -4.33 2.62 -20.22
N PRO A 36 -4.10 3.91 -20.55
CA PRO A 36 -4.36 4.99 -19.62
C PRO A 36 -5.86 5.18 -19.38
N TYR A 37 -6.20 5.66 -18.21
CA TYR A 37 -7.54 6.12 -17.89
C TYR A 37 -7.83 7.44 -18.61
N VAL A 38 -8.92 7.49 -19.36
CA VAL A 38 -9.37 8.69 -20.07
C VAL A 38 -10.82 8.98 -19.68
N PHE A 39 -11.03 10.18 -19.15
CA PHE A 39 -12.35 10.63 -18.71
C PHE A 39 -12.73 11.92 -19.40
N ALA A 40 -14.00 12.02 -19.81
CA ALA A 40 -14.52 13.28 -20.31
C ALA A 40 -14.93 14.18 -19.13
N ALA A 41 -14.46 15.42 -19.10
CA ALA A 41 -14.79 16.38 -18.04
C ALA A 41 -16.30 16.57 -17.85
N ALA A 42 -17.07 16.53 -18.96
CA ALA A 42 -18.50 16.66 -18.94
C ALA A 42 -19.23 15.55 -18.16
N ASP A 43 -18.67 14.34 -18.06
CA ASP A 43 -19.26 13.23 -17.32
C ASP A 43 -19.27 13.51 -15.81
N PHE A 44 -18.42 14.42 -15.36
CA PHE A 44 -18.32 14.87 -13.96
C PHE A 44 -18.89 16.27 -13.73
N GLY A 45 -19.59 16.82 -14.72
CA GLY A 45 -20.14 18.18 -14.63
C GLY A 45 -19.10 19.30 -14.64
N ILE A 46 -17.89 19.01 -15.15
CA ILE A 46 -16.78 19.94 -15.24
C ILE A 46 -16.82 20.66 -16.56
N ASP A 47 -16.88 22.01 -16.53
CA ASP A 47 -16.65 22.81 -17.73
C ASP A 47 -15.14 22.88 -18.04
N ALA A 48 -14.72 22.04 -19.00
CA ALA A 48 -13.33 21.93 -19.38
C ALA A 48 -12.67 23.28 -19.73
N SER A 49 -13.44 24.22 -20.31
CA SER A 49 -12.91 25.53 -20.72
C SER A 49 -12.59 26.46 -19.56
N SER A 50 -13.14 26.21 -18.38
CA SER A 50 -13.00 27.05 -17.18
C SER A 50 -11.97 26.53 -16.17
N VAL A 51 -11.39 25.32 -16.43
CA VAL A 51 -10.42 24.70 -15.51
C VAL A 51 -9.10 25.49 -15.52
N THR A 52 -8.63 25.87 -14.32
CA THR A 52 -7.40 26.63 -14.14
C THR A 52 -6.48 26.00 -13.10
N PHE A 53 -5.19 26.37 -13.16
CA PHE A 53 -4.24 25.91 -12.14
C PHE A 53 -4.62 26.37 -10.74
N SER A 54 -4.84 27.69 -10.57
CA SER A 54 -5.03 28.29 -9.25
C SER A 54 -6.23 27.73 -8.51
N LYS A 55 -7.35 27.54 -9.20
CA LYS A 55 -8.61 27.10 -8.61
C LYS A 55 -8.75 25.59 -8.50
N ASP A 56 -8.36 24.87 -9.56
CA ASP A 56 -8.76 23.47 -9.72
C ASP A 56 -7.59 22.50 -9.54
N ILE A 57 -6.39 22.86 -10.03
CA ILE A 57 -5.23 21.96 -10.05
C ILE A 57 -4.38 22.08 -8.78
N ALA A 58 -4.13 23.30 -8.29
CA ALA A 58 -3.31 23.50 -7.10
C ALA A 58 -3.82 22.72 -5.86
N PRO A 59 -5.13 22.68 -5.56
CA PRO A 59 -5.64 21.85 -4.46
C PRO A 59 -5.36 20.36 -4.63
N ILE A 60 -5.51 19.84 -5.86
CA ILE A 60 -5.22 18.43 -6.18
C ILE A 60 -3.73 18.13 -5.93
N LEU A 61 -2.84 19.00 -6.44
CA LEU A 61 -1.39 18.83 -6.27
C LEU A 61 -0.97 18.92 -4.80
N GLN A 62 -1.58 19.81 -4.02
CA GLN A 62 -1.31 19.92 -2.58
C GLN A 62 -1.63 18.63 -1.86
N ARG A 63 -2.78 18.04 -2.10
CA ARG A 63 -3.22 16.81 -1.45
C ARG A 63 -2.41 15.57 -1.89
N SER A 64 -2.15 15.45 -3.19
CA SER A 64 -1.73 14.17 -3.77
C SER A 64 -0.27 14.13 -4.23
N CYS A 65 0.41 15.28 -4.37
CA CYS A 65 1.72 15.34 -5.03
C CYS A 65 2.79 16.08 -4.22
N GLN A 66 2.45 17.20 -3.58
CA GLN A 66 3.42 18.11 -2.97
C GLN A 66 4.11 17.56 -1.72
N SER A 67 3.57 16.51 -1.10
CA SER A 67 4.27 15.82 -0.01
C SER A 67 5.66 15.33 -0.44
N CYS A 68 5.82 14.96 -1.71
CA CYS A 68 7.09 14.53 -2.30
C CYS A 68 7.65 15.55 -3.30
N HIS A 69 6.79 16.17 -4.13
CA HIS A 69 7.19 17.08 -5.22
C HIS A 69 7.25 18.54 -4.77
N ARG A 70 8.27 18.89 -3.99
CA ARG A 70 8.58 20.23 -3.49
C ARG A 70 10.06 20.41 -3.30
N GLU A 71 10.50 21.63 -3.04
CA GLU A 71 11.90 21.89 -2.67
C GLU A 71 12.25 21.10 -1.39
N GLY A 72 13.36 20.40 -1.42
CA GLY A 72 13.77 19.49 -0.34
C GLY A 72 13.01 18.16 -0.30
N GLY A 73 11.97 17.95 -1.10
CA GLY A 73 11.20 16.71 -1.18
C GLY A 73 11.94 15.55 -1.86
N GLY A 74 11.45 14.32 -1.63
CA GLY A 74 12.04 13.10 -2.20
C GLY A 74 11.93 12.99 -3.73
N ALA A 75 11.08 13.79 -4.38
CA ALA A 75 10.85 13.74 -5.82
C ALA A 75 11.71 14.74 -6.60
N PRO A 76 12.00 14.45 -7.90
CA PRO A 76 13.02 15.19 -8.66
C PRO A 76 12.61 16.61 -9.10
N MET A 77 11.33 17.00 -8.99
CA MET A 77 10.85 18.32 -9.41
C MET A 77 9.82 18.86 -8.44
N SER A 78 9.77 20.19 -8.31
CA SER A 78 8.73 20.87 -7.55
C SER A 78 7.43 20.98 -8.37
N LEU A 79 6.29 20.71 -7.70
CA LEU A 79 4.94 20.92 -8.21
C LEU A 79 4.17 21.93 -7.35
N VAL A 80 4.85 22.96 -6.87
CA VAL A 80 4.29 24.00 -6.00
C VAL A 80 3.88 25.22 -6.81
N ALA A 81 4.81 25.83 -7.54
CA ALA A 81 4.56 27.06 -8.28
C ALA A 81 4.04 26.76 -9.70
N TYR A 82 3.09 27.59 -10.18
CA TYR A 82 2.52 27.45 -11.53
C TYR A 82 3.56 27.27 -12.64
N ASN A 83 4.60 28.11 -12.65
CA ASN A 83 5.63 28.05 -13.69
C ASN A 83 6.43 26.74 -13.69
N GLU A 84 6.55 26.10 -12.54
CA GLU A 84 7.18 24.78 -12.41
C GLU A 84 6.23 23.71 -12.93
N VAL A 85 5.00 23.71 -12.43
CA VAL A 85 3.97 22.72 -12.77
C VAL A 85 3.64 22.71 -14.26
N ARG A 86 3.49 23.89 -14.88
CA ARG A 86 3.14 24.01 -16.29
C ARG A 86 4.13 23.31 -17.22
N ARG A 87 5.41 23.30 -16.88
CA ARG A 87 6.45 22.62 -17.68
C ARG A 87 6.22 21.10 -17.70
N TRP A 88 5.65 20.56 -16.64
CA TRP A 88 5.40 19.14 -16.45
C TRP A 88 3.97 18.73 -16.78
N ALA A 89 3.10 19.65 -17.16
CA ALA A 89 1.69 19.38 -17.40
C ALA A 89 1.42 18.14 -18.29
N PRO A 90 2.08 17.96 -19.44
CA PRO A 90 1.88 16.76 -20.26
C PRO A 90 2.30 15.47 -19.53
N ARG A 91 3.38 15.52 -18.76
CA ARG A 91 3.84 14.36 -17.97
C ARG A 91 2.94 14.07 -16.78
N ILE A 92 2.41 15.11 -16.14
CA ILE A 92 1.42 14.96 -15.07
C ILE A 92 0.20 14.21 -15.63
N LYS A 93 -0.37 14.68 -16.75
CA LYS A 93 -1.48 14.00 -17.43
C LYS A 93 -1.17 12.54 -17.75
N GLU A 94 -0.02 12.27 -18.35
CA GLU A 94 0.42 10.92 -18.72
C GLU A 94 0.54 10.01 -17.49
N ARG A 95 1.26 10.46 -16.46
CA ARG A 95 1.55 9.64 -15.28
C ARG A 95 0.35 9.43 -14.37
N THR A 96 -0.50 10.42 -14.25
CA THR A 96 -1.73 10.28 -13.46
C THR A 96 -2.75 9.37 -14.16
N ALA A 97 -2.78 9.36 -15.49
CA ALA A 97 -3.65 8.50 -16.27
C ALA A 97 -3.30 7.00 -16.18
N ILE A 98 -2.09 6.65 -15.77
CA ILE A 98 -1.69 5.24 -15.52
C ILE A 98 -2.40 4.71 -14.27
N ARG A 99 -2.53 5.52 -13.22
CA ARG A 99 -3.25 5.33 -11.98
C ARG A 99 -2.83 4.13 -11.13
N ASP A 100 -3.14 2.91 -11.53
CA ASP A 100 -3.00 1.68 -10.75
C ASP A 100 -1.90 0.75 -11.26
N ARG A 101 -0.92 1.28 -12.01
CA ARG A 101 0.15 0.50 -12.63
C ARG A 101 1.53 1.07 -12.32
N MET A 102 2.54 0.26 -12.59
CA MET A 102 3.94 0.66 -12.54
C MET A 102 4.17 2.00 -13.25
N GLY A 103 4.85 2.90 -12.57
CA GLY A 103 5.16 4.22 -13.09
C GLY A 103 4.03 5.25 -12.98
N ALA A 104 2.90 4.90 -12.37
CA ALA A 104 1.83 5.87 -12.06
C ALA A 104 2.28 6.90 -11.02
N MET A 105 1.69 8.08 -11.09
CA MET A 105 1.78 9.13 -10.07
C MET A 105 0.38 9.66 -9.75
N PRO A 106 0.05 9.81 -8.47
CA PRO A 106 0.84 9.41 -7.30
C PRO A 106 1.02 7.89 -7.21
N PRO A 107 2.05 7.39 -6.49
CA PRO A 107 2.28 5.95 -6.35
C PRO A 107 1.32 5.33 -5.34
N PHE A 108 0.06 5.23 -5.70
CA PHE A 108 -1.03 4.59 -4.97
C PHE A 108 -1.79 3.70 -5.94
N PHE A 109 -1.55 2.40 -5.89
CA PHE A 109 -1.87 1.48 -6.98
C PHE A 109 -3.12 0.63 -6.75
N VAL A 110 -4.00 1.00 -5.82
CA VAL A 110 -5.28 0.32 -5.61
C VAL A 110 -6.12 0.41 -6.89
N GLU A 111 -6.59 -0.72 -7.37
CA GLU A 111 -7.46 -0.77 -8.56
C GLU A 111 -8.83 -0.17 -8.24
N PRO A 112 -9.26 0.86 -8.98
CA PRO A 112 -10.53 1.50 -8.70
C PRO A 112 -11.71 0.57 -8.97
N GLY A 113 -12.72 0.64 -8.11
CA GLY A 113 -13.95 -0.15 -8.26
C GLY A 113 -13.81 -1.64 -7.94
N ILE A 114 -12.65 -2.11 -7.46
CA ILE A 114 -12.45 -3.49 -7.04
C ILE A 114 -12.26 -3.57 -5.53
N GLY A 115 -13.20 -4.22 -4.87
CA GLY A 115 -13.14 -4.44 -3.43
C GLY A 115 -13.24 -3.15 -2.61
N ILE A 116 -12.54 -3.12 -1.50
CA ILE A 116 -12.53 -2.01 -0.54
C ILE A 116 -11.74 -0.84 -1.13
N GLN A 117 -12.31 0.38 -1.03
CA GLN A 117 -11.70 1.59 -1.56
C GLN A 117 -11.39 2.62 -0.46
N ASP A 118 -11.61 2.29 0.81
CA ASP A 118 -11.55 3.22 1.94
C ASP A 118 -10.26 2.97 2.75
N PHE A 119 -9.25 3.81 2.49
CA PHE A 119 -7.91 3.67 3.06
C PHE A 119 -7.47 4.93 3.81
N LYS A 120 -6.71 4.74 4.88
CA LYS A 120 -6.04 5.83 5.60
C LYS A 120 -4.96 6.46 4.71
N ASN A 121 -4.88 7.79 4.79
CA ASN A 121 -3.88 8.54 4.02
C ASN A 121 -3.94 8.26 2.51
N ASP A 122 -5.14 8.10 1.96
CA ASP A 122 -5.35 7.96 0.53
C ASP A 122 -5.07 9.28 -0.18
N TYR A 123 -4.01 9.28 -0.98
CA TYR A 123 -3.64 10.39 -1.85
C TYR A 123 -3.85 10.06 -3.33
N SER A 124 -4.59 9.01 -3.64
CA SER A 124 -5.01 8.69 -5.01
C SER A 124 -5.88 9.79 -5.61
N LEU A 125 -6.07 9.72 -6.91
CA LEU A 125 -6.90 10.66 -7.64
C LEU A 125 -8.25 10.04 -7.95
N SER A 126 -9.32 10.76 -7.69
CA SER A 126 -10.65 10.39 -8.15
C SER A 126 -10.79 10.55 -9.67
N ASP A 127 -11.80 9.91 -10.25
CA ASP A 127 -12.08 10.00 -11.70
C ASP A 127 -12.32 11.46 -12.12
N GLY A 128 -13.01 12.24 -11.30
CA GLY A 128 -13.24 13.66 -11.53
C GLY A 128 -11.96 14.50 -11.50
N GLU A 129 -11.03 14.21 -10.58
CA GLU A 129 -9.73 14.88 -10.52
C GLU A 129 -8.85 14.52 -11.71
N LEU A 130 -8.89 13.27 -12.18
CA LEU A 130 -8.21 12.89 -13.43
C LEU A 130 -8.80 13.62 -14.63
N ALA A 131 -10.12 13.67 -14.75
CA ALA A 131 -10.81 14.43 -15.79
C ALA A 131 -10.43 15.92 -15.74
N THR A 132 -10.32 16.51 -14.54
CA THR A 132 -9.90 17.91 -14.33
C THR A 132 -8.48 18.14 -14.80
N ILE A 133 -7.53 17.26 -14.43
CA ILE A 133 -6.13 17.36 -14.88
C ILE A 133 -6.05 17.23 -16.40
N GLN A 134 -6.76 16.26 -16.99
CA GLN A 134 -6.77 16.04 -18.44
C GLN A 134 -7.32 17.27 -19.17
N ALA A 135 -8.45 17.80 -18.72
CA ALA A 135 -9.04 19.03 -19.29
C ALA A 135 -8.12 20.24 -19.20
N TRP A 136 -7.49 20.44 -18.03
CA TRP A 136 -6.55 21.54 -17.82
C TRP A 136 -5.38 21.48 -18.82
N VAL A 137 -4.77 20.30 -18.98
CA VAL A 137 -3.63 20.11 -19.89
C VAL A 137 -4.05 20.32 -21.33
N ASP A 138 -5.20 19.75 -21.74
CA ASP A 138 -5.70 19.84 -23.11
C ASP A 138 -6.09 21.29 -23.50
N ASN A 139 -6.45 22.12 -22.52
CA ASN A 139 -6.71 23.56 -22.70
C ASN A 139 -5.45 24.44 -22.61
N GLY A 140 -4.24 23.86 -22.67
CA GLY A 140 -2.99 24.60 -22.66
C GLY A 140 -2.51 25.03 -21.28
N ALA A 141 -3.04 24.39 -20.25
CA ALA A 141 -2.62 24.56 -18.85
C ALA A 141 -2.66 26.02 -18.36
N PRO A 142 -3.83 26.71 -18.37
CA PRO A 142 -3.93 28.11 -17.94
C PRO A 142 -3.71 28.28 -16.44
N GLU A 143 -3.13 29.44 -16.04
CA GLU A 143 -2.87 29.77 -14.63
C GLU A 143 -4.15 30.06 -13.85
N GLY A 144 -5.04 30.88 -14.40
CA GLY A 144 -6.19 31.40 -13.69
C GLY A 144 -5.87 32.61 -12.81
N ASP A 145 -6.82 33.00 -11.98
CA ASP A 145 -6.62 34.09 -11.01
C ASP A 145 -5.82 33.56 -9.79
N ARG A 146 -4.74 34.25 -9.44
CA ARG A 146 -3.93 33.90 -8.27
C ARG A 146 -4.65 34.06 -6.96
N ALA A 147 -5.71 34.86 -6.92
CA ALA A 147 -6.55 34.99 -5.74
C ALA A 147 -7.32 33.69 -5.39
N ASP A 148 -7.48 32.77 -6.36
CA ASP A 148 -8.11 31.47 -6.18
C ASP A 148 -7.16 30.39 -5.61
N LEU A 149 -5.88 30.69 -5.45
CA LEU A 149 -4.91 29.74 -4.89
C LEU A 149 -5.31 29.33 -3.46
N PRO A 150 -5.25 28.05 -3.14
CA PRO A 150 -5.43 27.61 -1.77
C PRO A 150 -4.28 28.14 -0.88
N PRO A 151 -4.49 28.24 0.45
CA PRO A 151 -3.40 28.55 1.37
C PRO A 151 -2.21 27.62 1.16
N ALA A 152 -1.01 28.17 1.26
CA ALA A 152 0.21 27.35 1.15
C ALA A 152 0.26 26.32 2.28
N VAL A 153 0.72 25.10 1.95
CA VAL A 153 0.93 24.05 2.94
C VAL A 153 2.34 24.21 3.52
N GLU A 154 2.42 24.20 4.85
CA GLU A 154 3.72 24.09 5.54
C GLU A 154 4.08 22.62 5.65
N TRP A 155 5.14 22.24 4.95
CA TRP A 155 5.63 20.86 4.98
C TRP A 155 6.68 20.70 6.07
N PRO A 156 6.70 19.55 6.79
CA PRO A 156 7.82 19.26 7.68
C PRO A 156 9.12 19.13 6.88
N ASP A 157 10.25 19.31 7.57
CA ASP A 157 11.57 19.07 6.97
C ASP A 157 11.63 17.59 6.50
N ASP A 158 12.05 17.37 5.24
CA ASP A 158 12.14 16.02 4.66
C ASP A 158 13.14 15.11 5.36
N ARG A 159 14.06 15.69 6.11
CA ARG A 159 14.96 14.96 7.02
C ARG A 159 14.41 14.87 8.42
N GLY A 160 13.27 15.49 8.70
CA GLY A 160 12.53 15.37 9.95
C GLY A 160 11.76 14.05 10.04
N TRP A 161 11.17 13.83 11.20
CA TRP A 161 10.25 12.74 11.42
C TRP A 161 8.86 13.13 10.94
N VAL A 162 8.26 12.33 10.05
CA VAL A 162 6.93 12.61 9.47
C VAL A 162 5.85 12.65 10.57
N LEU A 163 5.97 11.75 11.56
CA LEU A 163 5.07 11.71 12.70
C LEU A 163 5.46 12.67 13.84
N GLY A 164 6.48 13.53 13.63
CA GLY A 164 7.10 14.38 14.65
C GLY A 164 8.15 13.64 15.48
N GLU A 165 8.72 14.28 16.52
CA GLU A 165 9.83 13.71 17.31
C GLU A 165 9.41 12.40 17.99
N PRO A 166 10.17 11.29 17.80
CA PRO A 166 9.93 10.02 18.47
C PRO A 166 10.37 10.03 19.94
N ASP A 167 9.78 9.13 20.72
CA ASP A 167 10.17 8.95 22.13
C ASP A 167 11.53 8.27 22.27
N LEU A 168 11.92 7.46 21.27
CA LEU A 168 13.20 6.77 21.20
C LEU A 168 13.71 6.75 19.77
N VAL A 169 14.98 7.12 19.58
CA VAL A 169 15.70 6.94 18.31
C VAL A 169 16.82 5.92 18.50
N VAL A 170 16.76 4.84 17.73
CA VAL A 170 17.85 3.85 17.64
C VAL A 170 18.59 4.09 16.33
N GLN A 171 19.89 4.35 16.41
CA GLN A 171 20.72 4.64 15.23
C GLN A 171 21.45 3.38 14.79
N GLY A 172 21.27 2.99 13.53
CA GLY A 172 22.04 1.94 12.88
C GLY A 172 23.50 2.33 12.65
N PRO A 173 24.36 1.39 12.24
CA PRO A 173 25.75 1.68 11.91
C PRO A 173 25.84 2.52 10.62
N ASP A 174 26.87 3.35 10.54
CA ASP A 174 27.22 4.05 9.30
C ASP A 174 27.72 3.05 8.26
N MET A 175 27.14 3.14 7.08
CA MET A 175 27.47 2.31 5.91
C MET A 175 27.95 3.21 4.78
N THR A 176 29.01 2.80 4.09
CA THR A 176 29.56 3.54 2.94
C THR A 176 29.40 2.72 1.68
N MET A 177 28.85 3.34 0.65
CA MET A 177 28.73 2.77 -0.70
C MET A 177 29.54 3.63 -1.70
N PRO A 178 30.28 2.99 -2.63
CA PRO A 178 31.00 3.74 -3.67
C PRO A 178 30.00 4.46 -4.60
N ALA A 179 30.48 5.44 -5.36
CA ALA A 179 29.65 6.13 -6.35
C ALA A 179 29.03 5.18 -7.36
N VAL A 180 29.79 4.19 -7.80
CA VAL A 180 29.36 3.13 -8.72
C VAL A 180 29.99 1.81 -8.27
N GLY A 181 29.17 0.80 -8.11
CA GLY A 181 29.60 -0.52 -7.67
C GLY A 181 28.45 -1.50 -7.59
N PRO A 182 28.74 -2.78 -7.32
CA PRO A 182 27.69 -3.77 -7.14
C PRO A 182 26.93 -3.52 -5.83
N ASP A 183 25.69 -3.95 -5.80
CA ASP A 183 24.86 -3.95 -4.61
C ASP A 183 25.48 -4.79 -3.50
N ARG A 184 25.30 -4.34 -2.29
CA ARG A 184 25.74 -5.03 -1.08
C ARG A 184 24.53 -5.63 -0.34
N TRP A 185 24.62 -6.92 -0.04
CA TRP A 185 23.59 -7.67 0.66
C TRP A 185 24.14 -8.27 1.95
N GLY A 186 23.36 -8.25 3.01
CA GLY A 186 23.73 -8.95 4.23
C GLY A 186 23.26 -8.27 5.51
N ASP A 187 23.71 -8.83 6.61
CA ASP A 187 23.45 -8.32 7.95
C ASP A 187 24.45 -7.18 8.26
N ILE A 188 23.95 -6.10 8.86
CA ILE A 188 24.79 -4.92 9.19
C ILE A 188 24.98 -4.72 10.68
N GLY A 189 24.41 -5.59 11.50
CA GLY A 189 24.77 -5.63 12.91
C GLY A 189 23.60 -5.71 13.89
N LEU A 190 23.96 -5.62 15.14
CA LEU A 190 23.09 -5.62 16.30
C LEU A 190 23.24 -4.28 17.01
N VAL A 191 22.11 -3.61 17.28
CA VAL A 191 22.11 -2.26 17.87
C VAL A 191 21.25 -2.25 19.14
N PRO A 192 21.85 -2.02 20.32
CA PRO A 192 21.08 -1.90 21.56
C PRO A 192 20.08 -0.75 21.52
N THR A 193 18.87 -0.98 22.05
CA THR A 193 17.83 0.06 22.14
C THR A 193 18.07 1.04 23.28
N GLY A 194 18.79 0.60 24.33
CA GLY A 194 18.97 1.39 25.54
C GLY A 194 17.74 1.44 26.45
N LEU A 195 16.67 0.71 26.15
CA LEU A 195 15.49 0.65 27.00
C LEU A 195 15.75 -0.07 28.31
N THR A 196 15.29 0.50 29.42
CA THR A 196 15.39 -0.06 30.76
C THR A 196 14.08 -0.68 31.26
N GLN A 197 12.99 -0.49 30.54
CA GLN A 197 11.68 -1.04 30.84
C GLN A 197 10.96 -1.44 29.55
N ASP A 198 10.02 -2.36 29.66
CA ASP A 198 9.18 -2.79 28.54
C ASP A 198 8.28 -1.65 28.07
N ARG A 199 8.18 -1.44 26.78
CA ARG A 199 7.32 -0.43 26.18
C ARG A 199 6.54 -1.00 24.98
N TYR A 200 5.27 -0.67 24.89
CA TYR A 200 4.48 -0.95 23.71
C TYR A 200 4.62 0.20 22.70
N VAL A 201 5.03 -0.15 21.51
CA VAL A 201 5.23 0.79 20.39
C VAL A 201 3.91 1.07 19.70
N MET A 202 3.57 2.35 19.59
CA MET A 202 2.41 2.87 18.88
C MET A 202 2.70 3.09 17.40
N SER A 203 3.93 3.52 17.08
CA SER A 203 4.36 3.68 15.69
C SER A 203 5.87 3.54 15.57
N VAL A 204 6.33 3.13 14.40
CA VAL A 204 7.74 3.12 14.04
C VAL A 204 7.93 3.81 12.70
N GLU A 205 8.92 4.66 12.63
CA GLU A 205 9.34 5.35 11.42
C GLU A 205 10.81 5.08 11.20
N VAL A 206 11.18 4.67 10.00
CA VAL A 206 12.59 4.43 9.64
C VAL A 206 12.98 5.43 8.58
N ARG A 207 14.05 6.18 8.83
CA ARG A 207 14.61 7.15 7.88
C ARG A 207 16.07 6.90 7.62
N GLU A 208 16.52 7.21 6.44
CA GLU A 208 17.93 7.25 6.10
C GLU A 208 18.50 8.66 6.34
N VAL A 209 19.59 8.73 7.08
CA VAL A 209 20.41 9.94 7.23
C VAL A 209 21.74 9.69 6.55
N ASN A 210 22.05 10.51 5.53
CA ASN A 210 23.26 10.36 4.71
C ASN A 210 23.93 11.73 4.44
N ASP A 211 25.10 11.68 3.81
CA ASP A 211 25.94 12.86 3.53
C ASP A 211 25.66 13.52 2.16
N ILE A 212 24.55 13.14 1.49
CA ILE A 212 24.11 13.78 0.23
C ILE A 212 23.52 15.15 0.57
N PRO A 213 23.99 16.23 -0.08
CA PRO A 213 23.41 17.57 0.09
C PRO A 213 21.93 17.59 -0.29
N THR A 214 21.10 18.33 0.46
CA THR A 214 19.66 18.48 0.17
C THR A 214 19.41 19.19 -1.15
N ASP A 215 20.28 20.10 -1.54
CA ASP A 215 20.23 20.89 -2.78
C ASP A 215 20.90 20.20 -3.98
N ALA A 216 21.34 18.94 -3.81
CA ALA A 216 21.93 18.18 -4.91
C ALA A 216 20.92 17.97 -6.04
N ASP A 217 21.34 18.28 -7.28
CA ASP A 217 20.53 18.06 -8.49
C ASP A 217 20.49 16.56 -8.85
N ILE A 218 19.73 15.81 -8.05
CA ILE A 218 19.55 14.37 -8.21
C ILE A 218 18.12 14.12 -8.68
N THR A 219 18.01 13.48 -9.85
CA THR A 219 16.76 13.28 -10.57
C THR A 219 16.08 11.94 -10.31
N THR A 220 16.66 11.09 -9.46
CA THR A 220 16.12 9.77 -9.12
C THR A 220 16.13 9.54 -7.62
N VAL A 221 15.14 8.82 -7.11
CA VAL A 221 15.08 8.40 -5.70
C VAL A 221 16.31 7.57 -5.33
N GLY A 222 16.71 6.61 -6.17
CA GLY A 222 17.91 5.80 -5.96
C GLY A 222 19.21 6.59 -5.92
N GLY A 223 19.26 7.82 -6.46
CA GLY A 223 20.41 8.70 -6.33
C GLY A 223 20.50 9.40 -4.98
N ARG A 224 19.43 9.38 -4.17
CA ARG A 224 19.34 10.07 -2.87
C ARG A 224 19.56 9.17 -1.66
N TYR A 225 19.44 7.85 -1.82
CA TYR A 225 19.48 6.89 -0.75
C TYR A 225 20.42 5.74 -1.10
N ILE A 226 21.05 5.15 -0.08
CA ILE A 226 21.87 3.96 -0.25
C ILE A 226 21.20 2.70 0.29
N PHE A 227 20.20 2.82 1.18
CA PHE A 227 19.43 1.69 1.67
C PHE A 227 18.17 1.50 0.85
N HIS A 228 18.09 0.40 0.09
CA HIS A 228 16.92 0.06 -0.69
C HIS A 228 15.85 -0.62 0.19
N HIS A 229 16.23 -1.69 0.88
CA HIS A 229 15.38 -2.33 1.89
C HIS A 229 16.20 -2.97 3.00
N MET A 230 15.52 -3.26 4.13
CA MET A 230 16.11 -4.00 5.24
C MET A 230 15.00 -4.65 6.07
N THR A 231 15.23 -5.93 6.45
CA THR A 231 14.45 -6.56 7.51
C THR A 231 15.12 -6.36 8.85
N TYR A 232 14.34 -6.15 9.90
CA TYR A 232 14.88 -6.06 11.25
C TYR A 232 13.97 -6.74 12.26
N THR A 233 14.60 -7.22 13.33
CA THR A 233 13.94 -7.87 14.45
C THR A 233 14.41 -7.22 15.75
N SER A 234 13.59 -7.22 16.76
CA SER A 234 14.03 -6.92 18.12
C SER A 234 14.00 -8.16 18.98
N GLY A 235 14.75 -8.15 20.08
CA GLY A 235 14.74 -9.19 21.09
C GLY A 235 15.61 -8.78 22.27
N GLN A 236 15.51 -9.49 23.37
CA GLN A 236 16.38 -9.26 24.54
C GLN A 236 17.82 -9.60 24.18
N LEU A 237 18.77 -8.76 24.62
CA LEU A 237 20.19 -9.05 24.50
C LEU A 237 20.56 -10.19 25.43
N ASN A 238 21.43 -11.09 24.96
CA ASN A 238 22.10 -12.06 25.85
C ASN A 238 23.10 -11.35 26.79
N ASP A 239 23.53 -12.05 27.82
CA ASP A 239 24.42 -11.48 28.85
C ASP A 239 25.76 -10.97 28.26
N GLU A 240 26.21 -11.54 27.16
CA GLU A 240 27.44 -11.13 26.47
C GLU A 240 27.22 -9.92 25.54
N GLY A 241 25.97 -9.49 25.30
CA GLY A 241 25.64 -8.40 24.39
C GLY A 241 25.92 -8.71 22.89
N SER A 242 26.15 -9.99 22.55
CA SER A 242 26.59 -10.43 21.22
C SER A 242 25.50 -11.01 20.38
N GLY A 243 24.31 -11.27 20.93
CA GLY A 243 23.16 -11.87 20.26
C GLY A 243 21.84 -11.62 20.97
N LEU A 244 20.77 -12.07 20.34
CA LEU A 244 19.43 -12.03 20.93
C LEU A 244 19.12 -13.36 21.62
N VAL A 245 18.43 -13.30 22.75
CA VAL A 245 17.94 -14.48 23.47
C VAL A 245 16.89 -15.19 22.61
N GLU A 246 17.04 -16.50 22.46
CA GLU A 246 16.12 -17.33 21.69
C GLU A 246 14.69 -17.27 22.27
N GLY A 247 13.70 -17.20 21.40
CA GLY A 247 12.29 -17.10 21.78
C GLY A 247 11.82 -15.69 22.17
N THR A 248 12.73 -14.70 22.25
CA THR A 248 12.35 -13.30 22.53
C THR A 248 12.28 -12.44 21.27
N THR A 249 12.61 -13.01 20.11
CA THR A 249 12.70 -12.26 18.85
C THR A 249 11.33 -11.95 18.26
N GLN A 250 11.16 -10.70 17.84
CA GLN A 250 9.97 -10.20 17.15
C GLN A 250 10.38 -9.47 15.88
N GLY A 251 9.73 -9.82 14.75
CA GLY A 251 9.91 -9.11 13.48
C GLY A 251 9.14 -7.79 13.47
N TRP A 252 9.73 -6.77 12.86
CA TRP A 252 9.12 -5.46 12.60
C TRP A 252 8.72 -5.32 11.14
N PRO A 253 7.89 -4.32 10.80
CA PRO A 253 7.63 -3.97 9.41
C PRO A 253 8.93 -3.71 8.65
N ILE A 254 9.02 -4.19 7.42
CA ILE A 254 10.24 -4.09 6.60
C ILE A 254 10.46 -2.63 6.22
N HIS A 255 11.71 -2.15 6.35
CA HIS A 255 12.08 -0.88 5.76
C HIS A 255 12.26 -1.04 4.26
N GLU A 256 11.64 -0.15 3.48
CA GLU A 256 11.83 -0.01 2.04
C GLU A 256 11.80 1.47 1.66
N VAL A 257 12.53 1.84 0.61
CA VAL A 257 12.55 3.22 0.12
C VAL A 257 11.13 3.64 -0.25
N GLY A 258 10.72 4.81 0.25
CA GLY A 258 9.39 5.35 -0.03
C GLY A 258 8.24 4.74 0.78
N ARG A 259 8.55 3.83 1.73
CA ARG A 259 7.55 3.29 2.66
C ARG A 259 7.04 4.38 3.60
N ASN A 260 5.75 4.31 3.94
CA ASN A 260 5.15 5.16 4.96
C ASN A 260 5.59 4.73 6.36
N PRO A 261 5.51 5.62 7.37
CA PRO A 261 5.61 5.20 8.76
C PRO A 261 4.57 4.13 9.11
N ASP A 262 4.95 3.17 9.93
CA ASP A 262 4.05 2.14 10.44
C ASP A 262 3.37 2.62 11.71
N ILE A 263 2.05 2.80 11.64
CA ILE A 263 1.21 3.18 12.78
C ILE A 263 0.38 1.96 13.17
N PHE A 264 0.51 1.54 14.42
CA PHE A 264 -0.30 0.45 14.94
C PHE A 264 -1.65 0.99 15.43
N PRO A 265 -2.76 0.32 15.08
CA PRO A 265 -4.09 0.74 15.54
C PRO A 265 -4.19 0.81 17.07
N GLU A 266 -5.12 1.60 17.57
CA GLU A 266 -5.50 1.58 18.97
C GLU A 266 -5.93 0.15 19.37
N GLY A 267 -5.55 -0.27 20.56
CA GLY A 267 -5.76 -1.66 21.00
C GLY A 267 -4.69 -2.65 20.51
N LEU A 268 -3.80 -2.25 19.58
CA LEU A 268 -2.64 -3.03 19.14
C LEU A 268 -1.36 -2.28 19.54
N GLY A 269 -0.34 -2.99 19.88
CA GLY A 269 0.98 -2.45 20.15
C GLY A 269 2.01 -3.54 19.95
N MET A 270 3.22 -3.16 19.56
CA MET A 270 4.33 -4.09 19.49
C MET A 270 5.24 -3.92 20.71
N LEU A 271 5.46 -4.99 21.44
CA LEU A 271 6.33 -4.94 22.60
C LEU A 271 7.79 -4.74 22.19
N LEU A 272 8.41 -3.70 22.71
CA LEU A 272 9.86 -3.52 22.68
C LEU A 272 10.40 -3.75 24.09
N PRO A 273 11.05 -4.90 24.34
CA PRO A 273 11.43 -5.28 25.70
C PRO A 273 12.54 -4.42 26.27
N ALA A 274 12.62 -4.36 27.59
CA ALA A 274 13.79 -3.86 28.31
C ALA A 274 15.05 -4.63 27.89
N ASN A 275 16.20 -3.96 27.92
CA ASN A 275 17.50 -4.54 27.54
C ASN A 275 17.47 -5.24 26.17
N SER A 276 16.70 -4.71 25.22
CA SER A 276 16.59 -5.24 23.87
C SER A 276 17.59 -4.61 22.90
N ALA A 277 17.77 -5.27 21.76
CA ALA A 277 18.49 -4.72 20.62
C ALA A 277 17.72 -4.96 19.33
N LEU A 278 17.99 -4.14 18.34
CA LEU A 278 17.58 -4.36 16.95
C LEU A 278 18.66 -5.18 16.25
N SER A 279 18.26 -6.28 15.62
CA SER A 279 19.10 -7.06 14.72
C SER A 279 18.75 -6.66 13.29
N LEU A 280 19.70 -6.03 12.60
CA LEU A 280 19.55 -5.44 11.27
C LEU A 280 20.00 -6.45 10.22
N ARG A 281 19.01 -7.07 9.55
CA ARG A 281 19.24 -8.26 8.70
C ARG A 281 18.80 -8.01 7.27
N ALA A 282 19.39 -8.82 6.38
CA ALA A 282 19.05 -8.83 4.96
C ALA A 282 18.98 -7.42 4.35
N SER A 283 19.93 -6.56 4.75
CA SER A 283 20.04 -5.22 4.19
C SER A 283 20.44 -5.29 2.72
N HIS A 284 19.78 -4.48 1.90
CA HIS A 284 20.15 -4.26 0.51
C HIS A 284 20.58 -2.81 0.35
N LEU A 285 21.86 -2.61 0.07
CA LEU A 285 22.44 -1.30 -0.21
C LEU A 285 22.88 -1.23 -1.67
N HIS A 286 22.70 -0.07 -2.27
CA HIS A 286 23.10 0.19 -3.66
C HIS A 286 23.90 1.49 -3.76
N SER A 287 24.65 1.62 -4.86
CA SER A 287 25.39 2.84 -5.19
C SER A 287 24.45 3.90 -5.72
N THR A 288 24.67 5.17 -5.34
CA THR A 288 23.82 6.29 -5.78
C THR A 288 24.04 6.68 -7.25
N GLY A 289 25.13 6.23 -7.86
CA GLY A 289 25.54 6.60 -9.21
C GLY A 289 26.17 8.00 -9.31
N TRP A 290 26.25 8.74 -8.20
CA TRP A 290 26.67 10.13 -8.17
C TRP A 290 28.01 10.33 -7.44
N ARG A 291 28.12 9.90 -6.20
CA ARG A 291 29.36 10.00 -5.40
C ARG A 291 29.42 8.86 -4.38
N GLU A 292 30.60 8.65 -3.79
CA GLU A 292 30.69 7.84 -2.58
C GLU A 292 29.80 8.49 -1.51
N THR A 293 28.97 7.68 -0.89
CA THR A 293 27.95 8.13 0.05
C THR A 293 28.00 7.30 1.32
N THR A 294 28.02 8.01 2.45
CA THR A 294 27.92 7.39 3.78
C THR A 294 26.58 7.76 4.40
N GLY A 295 25.89 6.76 4.93
CA GLY A 295 24.59 6.94 5.57
C GLY A 295 24.28 5.83 6.56
N ARG A 296 23.25 6.06 7.38
CA ARG A 296 22.68 5.09 8.32
C ARG A 296 21.18 5.18 8.33
N LEU A 297 20.56 4.11 8.80
CA LEU A 297 19.13 4.15 9.15
C LEU A 297 18.96 4.56 10.62
N GLU A 298 17.97 5.39 10.85
CA GLU A 298 17.49 5.76 12.17
C GLU A 298 16.07 5.24 12.36
N PHE A 299 15.82 4.58 13.49
CA PHE A 299 14.54 3.97 13.85
C PHE A 299 13.91 4.81 14.95
N GLY A 300 12.86 5.54 14.61
CA GLY A 300 12.08 6.35 15.53
C GLY A 300 10.88 5.59 16.06
N PHE A 301 10.87 5.31 17.37
CA PHE A 301 9.77 4.63 18.04
C PHE A 301 8.94 5.64 18.84
N ARG A 302 7.62 5.55 18.73
CA ARG A 302 6.67 6.23 19.60
C ARG A 302 5.95 5.19 20.44
N PHE A 303 5.78 5.49 21.70
CA PHE A 303 5.23 4.55 22.66
C PHE A 303 3.80 4.92 23.07
N PHE A 304 3.01 3.90 23.33
CA PHE A 304 1.83 4.06 24.14
C PHE A 304 2.21 4.50 25.57
N PRO A 305 1.29 5.12 26.33
CA PRO A 305 1.54 5.47 27.73
C PRO A 305 2.05 4.28 28.55
N GLU A 306 2.79 4.54 29.60
CA GLU A 306 3.24 3.49 30.53
C GLU A 306 2.04 2.73 31.11
N GLY A 307 2.17 1.40 31.23
CA GLY A 307 1.10 0.55 31.70
C GLY A 307 0.04 0.21 30.66
N TYR A 308 0.25 0.62 29.41
CA TYR A 308 -0.62 0.19 28.31
C TYR A 308 -0.54 -1.32 28.10
N GLU A 309 -1.68 -1.96 27.94
CA GLU A 309 -1.81 -3.36 27.56
C GLU A 309 -2.62 -3.46 26.25
N PRO A 310 -2.11 -4.16 25.23
CA PRO A 310 -2.83 -4.29 23.97
C PRO A 310 -4.08 -5.15 24.15
N GLU A 311 -5.17 -4.68 23.57
CA GLU A 311 -6.46 -5.39 23.53
C GLU A 311 -6.41 -6.57 22.55
N TYR A 312 -5.69 -6.38 21.43
CA TYR A 312 -5.65 -7.35 20.35
C TYR A 312 -4.31 -8.06 20.25
N ARG A 313 -4.34 -9.31 19.78
CA ARG A 313 -3.14 -10.05 19.42
C ARG A 313 -2.78 -9.79 17.95
N ARG A 314 -1.59 -9.30 17.71
CA ARG A 314 -1.07 -9.12 16.36
C ARG A 314 -0.97 -10.47 15.63
N ALA A 315 -1.34 -10.47 14.35
CA ALA A 315 -0.97 -11.45 13.35
C ALA A 315 -0.19 -10.74 12.22
N GLY A 316 0.57 -11.49 11.45
CA GLY A 316 1.27 -10.95 10.26
C GLY A 316 0.33 -10.79 9.07
N GLY A 317 0.93 -10.61 7.90
CA GLY A 317 0.23 -10.56 6.62
C GLY A 317 -0.52 -11.84 6.28
N SER A 318 -1.29 -11.77 5.22
CA SER A 318 -2.30 -12.79 4.88
C SER A 318 -1.72 -14.07 4.27
N GLY A 319 -0.45 -14.07 3.87
CA GLY A 319 0.21 -15.25 3.30
C GLY A 319 1.05 -14.91 2.06
N GLY A 320 1.34 -15.93 1.27
CA GLY A 320 2.14 -15.80 0.05
C GLY A 320 3.14 -16.95 -0.10
N ASN A 321 3.98 -16.86 -1.10
CA ASN A 321 5.05 -17.82 -1.35
C ASN A 321 6.32 -17.10 -1.82
N GLY A 322 7.44 -17.43 -1.22
CA GLY A 322 8.76 -16.89 -1.57
C GLY A 322 9.82 -17.97 -1.75
N ILE A 323 9.42 -19.24 -1.80
CA ILE A 323 10.35 -20.38 -1.80
C ILE A 323 10.11 -21.28 -3.01
N ASP A 324 8.86 -21.61 -3.28
CA ASP A 324 8.47 -22.60 -4.30
C ASP A 324 7.70 -21.90 -5.42
N ILE A 325 8.43 -21.14 -6.24
CA ILE A 325 7.91 -20.39 -7.37
C ILE A 325 8.71 -20.74 -8.61
N ASP A 326 8.02 -21.09 -9.67
CA ASP A 326 8.58 -21.44 -10.97
C ASP A 326 8.08 -20.43 -12.03
N VAL A 327 8.91 -19.46 -12.37
CA VAL A 327 8.55 -18.38 -13.29
C VAL A 327 9.17 -18.62 -14.64
N ARG A 328 8.33 -18.73 -15.66
CA ARG A 328 8.74 -18.98 -17.03
C ARG A 328 9.30 -17.73 -17.69
N PRO A 329 10.35 -17.85 -18.52
CA PRO A 329 10.93 -16.72 -19.23
C PRO A 329 10.00 -16.21 -20.36
N ASN A 330 10.09 -14.93 -20.69
CA ASN A 330 9.38 -14.26 -21.79
C ASN A 330 7.84 -14.48 -21.79
N GLU A 331 7.23 -14.60 -20.62
CA GLU A 331 5.80 -14.81 -20.47
C GLU A 331 5.17 -13.78 -19.53
N GLY A 332 4.08 -13.14 -19.98
CA GLY A 332 3.32 -12.20 -19.17
C GLY A 332 2.11 -12.87 -18.53
N GLY A 333 1.51 -12.21 -17.54
CA GLY A 333 0.27 -12.63 -16.91
C GLY A 333 0.37 -13.97 -16.17
N GLN A 334 1.54 -14.35 -15.68
CA GLN A 334 1.72 -15.59 -14.91
C GLN A 334 1.10 -15.43 -13.54
N GLU A 335 0.08 -16.25 -13.22
CA GLU A 335 -0.63 -16.23 -11.95
C GLU A 335 -0.05 -17.24 -10.96
N PHE A 336 0.16 -16.80 -9.73
CA PHE A 336 0.61 -17.61 -8.61
C PHE A 336 -0.35 -17.47 -7.45
N HIS A 337 -0.68 -18.58 -6.80
CA HIS A 337 -1.72 -18.66 -5.78
C HIS A 337 -1.16 -19.12 -4.45
N SER A 338 -1.64 -18.51 -3.37
CA SER A 338 -1.38 -18.95 -2.00
C SER A 338 -2.67 -18.93 -1.20
N TYR A 339 -2.90 -19.99 -0.43
CA TYR A 339 -4.09 -20.17 0.37
C TYR A 339 -3.72 -20.34 1.84
N ARG A 340 -4.43 -19.68 2.72
CA ARG A 340 -4.25 -19.81 4.17
C ARG A 340 -5.60 -19.86 4.86
N VAL A 341 -5.82 -20.87 5.69
CA VAL A 341 -7.00 -20.95 6.57
C VAL A 341 -6.75 -20.11 7.81
N LEU A 342 -7.68 -19.22 8.15
CA LEU A 342 -7.63 -18.46 9.39
C LEU A 342 -7.98 -19.35 10.59
N GLU A 343 -7.07 -19.46 11.53
CA GLU A 343 -7.25 -20.24 12.76
C GLU A 343 -8.06 -19.48 13.84
N ASP A 344 -8.07 -18.14 13.73
CA ASP A 344 -8.79 -17.23 14.62
C ASP A 344 -9.64 -16.26 13.79
N HIS A 345 -10.67 -15.68 14.41
CA HIS A 345 -11.33 -14.50 13.85
C HIS A 345 -10.27 -13.42 13.62
N THR A 346 -10.31 -12.79 12.46
CA THR A 346 -9.23 -11.90 12.01
C THR A 346 -9.79 -10.61 11.45
N LYS A 347 -9.20 -9.49 11.85
CA LYS A 347 -9.37 -8.20 11.20
C LYS A 347 -8.08 -7.83 10.48
N ILE A 348 -8.15 -7.66 9.18
CA ILE A 348 -6.99 -7.25 8.37
C ILE A 348 -6.87 -5.73 8.46
N ILE A 349 -5.76 -5.26 9.01
CA ILE A 349 -5.52 -3.82 9.22
C ILE A 349 -4.91 -3.18 7.97
N ALA A 350 -4.00 -3.90 7.33
CA ALA A 350 -3.30 -3.39 6.15
C ALA A 350 -2.98 -4.52 5.18
N PHE A 351 -3.02 -4.19 3.90
CA PHE A 351 -2.54 -5.02 2.80
C PHE A 351 -1.24 -4.42 2.26
N GLU A 352 -0.19 -5.22 2.19
CA GLU A 352 1.12 -4.81 1.70
C GLU A 352 1.63 -5.83 0.68
N PRO A 353 1.26 -5.67 -0.59
CA PRO A 353 1.74 -6.52 -1.66
C PRO A 353 3.25 -6.38 -1.81
N HIS A 354 3.95 -7.50 -1.73
CA HIS A 354 5.38 -7.56 -1.95
C HIS A 354 5.68 -8.63 -2.99
N LEU A 355 6.20 -8.18 -4.12
CA LEU A 355 6.70 -9.02 -5.18
C LEU A 355 8.15 -8.62 -5.46
N HIS A 356 8.86 -9.39 -6.30
CA HIS A 356 10.16 -8.97 -6.81
C HIS A 356 10.03 -8.39 -8.23
N ALA A 357 11.15 -8.13 -8.89
CA ALA A 357 11.22 -7.40 -10.16
C ALA A 357 10.19 -7.81 -11.25
N PRO A 358 9.83 -9.10 -11.42
CA PRO A 358 8.79 -9.49 -12.38
C PRO A 358 7.37 -9.17 -11.93
N GLY A 359 7.15 -8.79 -10.66
CA GLY A 359 5.83 -8.53 -10.12
C GLY A 359 5.14 -7.32 -10.73
N VAL A 360 3.86 -7.45 -11.03
CA VAL A 360 3.06 -6.38 -11.66
C VAL A 360 1.72 -6.12 -10.99
N ARG A 361 1.20 -7.09 -10.21
CA ARG A 361 -0.13 -7.00 -9.60
C ARG A 361 -0.29 -8.02 -8.48
N MET A 362 -1.08 -7.72 -7.46
CA MET A 362 -1.49 -8.69 -6.43
C MET A 362 -2.94 -8.46 -6.02
N CYS A 363 -3.69 -9.55 -5.84
CA CYS A 363 -5.04 -9.52 -5.27
C CYS A 363 -5.10 -10.26 -3.95
N LEU A 364 -5.93 -9.75 -3.05
CA LEU A 364 -6.29 -10.35 -1.77
C LEU A 364 -7.78 -10.73 -1.84
N GLU A 365 -8.08 -11.98 -1.55
CA GLU A 365 -9.44 -12.53 -1.58
C GLU A 365 -9.77 -13.29 -0.30
N ALA A 366 -11.04 -13.34 0.05
CA ALA A 366 -11.58 -14.16 1.13
C ALA A 366 -12.56 -15.20 0.55
N ILE A 367 -12.41 -16.46 0.95
CA ILE A 367 -13.30 -17.55 0.55
C ILE A 367 -13.98 -18.10 1.79
N TRP A 368 -15.31 -18.09 1.79
CA TRP A 368 -16.14 -18.69 2.84
C TRP A 368 -17.23 -19.55 2.22
N GLY A 369 -17.18 -20.86 2.49
CA GLY A 369 -18.06 -21.82 1.84
C GLY A 369 -17.86 -21.78 0.31
N THR A 370 -18.93 -21.50 -0.42
CA THR A 370 -18.91 -21.34 -1.90
C THR A 370 -18.75 -19.89 -2.37
N ASN A 371 -18.63 -18.95 -1.44
CA ASN A 371 -18.54 -17.52 -1.77
C ASN A 371 -17.08 -17.08 -1.80
N ARG A 372 -16.70 -16.35 -2.84
CA ARG A 372 -15.40 -15.69 -2.98
C ARG A 372 -15.61 -14.18 -3.05
N PHE A 373 -14.90 -13.46 -2.22
CA PHE A 373 -14.92 -12.01 -2.13
C PHE A 373 -13.53 -11.47 -2.45
N THR A 374 -13.41 -10.68 -3.49
CA THR A 374 -12.18 -9.94 -3.77
C THR A 374 -12.12 -8.74 -2.83
N LEU A 375 -11.22 -8.77 -1.87
CA LEU A 375 -11.04 -7.71 -0.89
C LEU A 375 -10.37 -6.50 -1.51
N ASN A 376 -9.28 -6.72 -2.26
CA ASN A 376 -8.58 -5.71 -3.05
C ASN A 376 -7.76 -6.34 -4.17
N CYS A 377 -7.53 -5.58 -5.23
CA CYS A 377 -6.44 -5.78 -6.18
C CYS A 377 -5.63 -4.49 -6.26
N VAL A 378 -4.33 -4.63 -6.35
CA VAL A 378 -3.40 -3.49 -6.47
C VAL A 378 -2.36 -3.78 -7.54
N GLY A 379 -2.02 -2.79 -8.34
CA GLY A 379 -0.84 -2.85 -9.16
C GLY A 379 0.43 -2.84 -8.31
N TYR A 380 1.55 -3.22 -8.88
CA TYR A 380 2.81 -3.27 -8.19
C TYR A 380 3.90 -2.54 -8.98
N ASP A 381 4.67 -1.73 -8.29
CA ASP A 381 5.89 -1.12 -8.79
C ASP A 381 7.03 -1.45 -7.83
N HIS A 382 8.02 -2.18 -8.33
CA HIS A 382 9.17 -2.63 -7.53
C HIS A 382 9.98 -1.47 -6.91
N ASN A 383 9.86 -0.27 -7.48
CA ASN A 383 10.52 0.94 -6.97
C ASN A 383 9.68 1.68 -5.92
N TRP A 384 8.43 1.25 -5.68
CA TRP A 384 7.48 1.93 -4.80
C TRP A 384 6.62 0.91 -4.05
N VAL A 385 7.23 0.15 -3.14
CA VAL A 385 6.48 -0.78 -2.28
C VAL A 385 5.66 0.02 -1.28
N LYS A 386 4.36 -0.29 -1.20
CA LYS A 386 3.39 0.45 -0.40
C LYS A 386 2.57 -0.44 0.49
N GLN A 387 2.29 0.05 1.68
CA GLN A 387 1.30 -0.50 2.58
C GLN A 387 -0.01 0.27 2.44
N TYR A 388 -1.11 -0.43 2.23
CA TYR A 388 -2.47 0.10 2.14
C TYR A 388 -3.19 -0.18 3.45
N ILE A 389 -3.33 0.83 4.30
CA ILE A 389 -3.95 0.72 5.61
C ILE A 389 -5.44 1.05 5.44
N TYR A 390 -6.30 0.08 5.76
CA TYR A 390 -7.73 0.29 5.70
C TYR A 390 -8.20 1.30 6.74
N GLU A 391 -9.24 2.08 6.40
CA GLU A 391 -9.98 2.78 7.43
C GLU A 391 -10.58 1.79 8.43
N ASP A 392 -10.66 2.15 9.70
CA ASP A 392 -11.04 1.21 10.76
C ASP A 392 -12.42 0.57 10.52
N HIS A 393 -13.32 1.34 9.93
CA HIS A 393 -14.66 0.87 9.59
C HIS A 393 -14.71 -0.01 8.33
N ALA A 394 -13.69 0.02 7.49
CA ALA A 394 -13.59 -0.72 6.23
C ALA A 394 -12.62 -1.91 6.31
N ALA A 395 -11.80 -2.00 7.35
CA ALA A 395 -10.84 -3.08 7.54
C ALA A 395 -11.52 -4.45 7.48
N PRO A 396 -11.08 -5.40 6.61
CA PRO A 396 -11.75 -6.70 6.44
C PRO A 396 -11.90 -7.46 7.76
N LEU A 397 -13.13 -7.78 8.12
CA LEU A 397 -13.49 -8.56 9.30
C LEU A 397 -13.88 -9.97 8.86
N LEU A 398 -13.03 -10.93 9.13
CA LEU A 398 -13.13 -12.30 8.62
C LEU A 398 -13.30 -13.31 9.76
N PRO A 399 -14.28 -14.22 9.67
CA PRO A 399 -14.46 -15.25 10.67
C PRO A 399 -13.35 -16.29 10.63
N LYS A 400 -13.10 -16.94 11.77
CA LYS A 400 -12.30 -18.17 11.85
C LYS A 400 -12.77 -19.19 10.82
N GLY A 401 -11.85 -19.86 10.13
CA GLY A 401 -12.13 -20.81 9.07
C GLY A 401 -12.23 -20.21 7.68
N THR A 402 -12.25 -18.88 7.54
CA THR A 402 -12.12 -18.23 6.23
C THR A 402 -10.79 -18.65 5.58
N ILE A 403 -10.83 -18.97 4.29
CA ILE A 403 -9.63 -19.17 3.49
C ILE A 403 -9.25 -17.81 2.90
N VAL A 404 -8.10 -17.28 3.29
CA VAL A 404 -7.51 -16.12 2.63
C VAL A 404 -6.72 -16.63 1.42
N HIS A 405 -6.98 -16.04 0.28
CA HIS A 405 -6.37 -16.37 -0.98
C HIS A 405 -5.64 -15.15 -1.53
N ILE A 406 -4.38 -15.33 -1.88
CA ILE A 406 -3.55 -14.30 -2.52
C ILE A 406 -3.22 -14.76 -3.93
N VAL A 407 -3.41 -13.86 -4.88
CA VAL A 407 -3.03 -14.06 -6.28
C VAL A 407 -1.97 -13.05 -6.64
N GLY A 408 -0.77 -13.53 -6.95
CA GLY A 408 0.33 -12.72 -7.47
C GLY A 408 0.41 -12.85 -8.99
N PHE A 409 0.65 -11.74 -9.69
CA PHE A 409 0.81 -11.70 -11.14
C PHE A 409 2.23 -11.26 -11.47
N LEU A 410 2.92 -12.04 -12.30
CA LEU A 410 4.28 -11.77 -12.72
C LEU A 410 4.35 -11.68 -14.24
N ASP A 411 5.18 -10.76 -14.73
CA ASP A 411 5.42 -10.54 -16.15
C ASP A 411 6.93 -10.55 -16.42
N THR A 412 7.38 -11.53 -17.19
CA THR A 412 8.77 -11.69 -17.60
C THR A 412 9.02 -11.31 -19.06
N THR A 413 8.10 -10.60 -19.69
CA THR A 413 8.30 -10.10 -21.06
C THR A 413 9.28 -8.92 -21.10
N ALA A 414 9.74 -8.60 -22.30
CA ALA A 414 10.61 -7.44 -22.54
C ALA A 414 9.92 -6.08 -22.26
N GLU A 415 8.61 -6.06 -22.10
CA GLU A 415 7.84 -4.88 -21.71
C GLU A 415 8.06 -4.50 -20.23
N ASN A 416 8.50 -5.44 -19.39
CA ASN A 416 8.80 -5.19 -18.00
C ASN A 416 10.20 -4.53 -17.85
N PRO A 417 10.27 -3.22 -17.53
CA PRO A 417 11.54 -2.48 -17.47
C PRO A 417 12.41 -2.86 -16.27
N ASN A 418 11.87 -3.59 -15.29
CA ASN A 418 12.61 -4.02 -14.09
C ASN A 418 13.47 -5.26 -14.33
N LEU A 419 13.39 -5.87 -15.53
CA LEU A 419 14.12 -7.09 -15.85
C LEU A 419 15.33 -6.79 -16.73
N ALA A 420 16.50 -7.23 -16.28
CA ALA A 420 17.74 -7.10 -17.08
C ALA A 420 17.80 -8.10 -18.23
N ASP A 421 17.26 -9.31 -18.05
CA ASP A 421 17.21 -10.36 -19.07
C ASP A 421 15.96 -11.24 -18.89
N THR A 422 15.09 -11.21 -19.89
CA THR A 422 13.79 -11.90 -19.87
C THR A 422 13.87 -13.37 -20.28
N ARG A 423 15.04 -13.84 -20.75
CA ARG A 423 15.25 -15.20 -21.28
C ARG A 423 15.52 -16.23 -20.19
N ASN A 424 15.82 -15.79 -18.98
CA ASN A 424 16.21 -16.67 -17.90
C ASN A 424 14.98 -17.13 -17.10
N TRP A 425 14.91 -18.43 -16.86
CA TRP A 425 14.06 -18.98 -15.81
C TRP A 425 14.57 -18.51 -14.46
N ALA A 426 13.63 -18.22 -13.54
CA ALA A 426 13.98 -17.84 -12.17
C ALA A 426 13.03 -18.50 -11.16
N GLY A 427 13.61 -19.06 -10.11
CA GLY A 427 12.87 -19.64 -8.97
C GLY A 427 12.63 -18.65 -7.86
N GLY A 428 12.03 -19.13 -6.76
CA GLY A 428 11.81 -18.39 -5.52
C GLY A 428 13.11 -18.00 -4.82
N GLY A 429 13.09 -16.93 -4.06
CA GLY A 429 14.24 -16.50 -3.27
C GLY A 429 14.07 -15.11 -2.65
N ARG A 430 15.03 -14.76 -1.79
CA ARG A 430 14.99 -13.52 -1.01
C ARG A 430 15.61 -12.30 -1.69
N ARG A 431 16.31 -12.48 -2.81
CA ARG A 431 16.95 -11.39 -3.56
C ARG A 431 16.02 -10.93 -4.67
N SER A 432 16.06 -9.64 -5.02
CA SER A 432 15.23 -9.04 -6.08
C SER A 432 15.34 -9.73 -7.45
N VAL A 433 16.46 -10.41 -7.71
CA VAL A 433 16.67 -11.21 -8.94
C VAL A 433 15.96 -12.57 -8.91
N ALA A 434 15.51 -13.03 -7.76
CA ALA A 434 14.65 -14.22 -7.61
C ALA A 434 13.19 -13.76 -7.58
N ASN A 435 12.25 -14.68 -7.34
CA ASN A 435 10.83 -14.37 -7.33
C ASN A 435 10.22 -14.54 -5.94
N MET A 436 9.23 -13.72 -5.66
CA MET A 436 8.43 -13.75 -4.44
C MET A 436 7.07 -13.15 -4.73
N PHE A 437 6.03 -13.65 -4.07
CA PHE A 437 4.76 -12.93 -3.89
C PHE A 437 4.26 -13.21 -2.47
N ILE A 438 4.13 -12.17 -1.67
CA ILE A 438 3.77 -12.28 -0.26
C ILE A 438 3.04 -11.01 0.18
N ASP A 439 2.03 -11.16 1.05
CA ASP A 439 1.46 -10.02 1.78
C ASP A 439 2.25 -9.79 3.07
N LEU A 440 2.90 -8.65 3.17
CA LEU A 440 3.64 -8.20 4.36
C LEU A 440 2.79 -7.31 5.26
N GLY A 441 1.49 -7.19 4.98
CA GLY A 441 0.56 -6.37 5.72
C GLY A 441 0.36 -6.80 7.17
N GLN A 442 -0.63 -6.22 7.80
CA GLN A 442 -0.90 -6.41 9.23
C GLN A 442 -2.32 -6.88 9.46
N SER A 443 -2.49 -7.76 10.44
CA SER A 443 -3.80 -8.19 10.93
C SER A 443 -3.78 -8.39 12.45
N VAL A 444 -4.97 -8.46 13.03
CA VAL A 444 -5.17 -8.79 14.44
C VAL A 444 -6.08 -9.99 14.58
N ARG A 445 -5.81 -10.82 15.59
CA ARG A 445 -6.67 -11.92 15.99
C ARG A 445 -7.69 -11.42 16.99
N LEU A 446 -8.93 -11.82 16.80
CA LEU A 446 -10.05 -11.45 17.65
C LEU A 446 -10.54 -12.69 18.42
N THR A 447 -10.97 -12.47 19.64
CA THR A 447 -11.80 -13.45 20.35
C THR A 447 -13.19 -13.51 19.73
N GLU A 448 -13.97 -14.52 20.03
CA GLU A 448 -15.38 -14.61 19.60
C GLU A 448 -16.19 -13.37 20.02
N GLU A 449 -16.00 -12.91 21.26
CA GLU A 449 -16.71 -11.75 21.79
C GLU A 449 -16.34 -10.46 21.06
N GLN A 450 -15.03 -10.23 20.82
CA GLN A 450 -14.54 -9.08 20.05
C GLN A 450 -15.08 -9.12 18.62
N PHE A 451 -15.07 -10.28 17.98
CA PHE A 451 -15.56 -10.45 16.62
C PHE A 451 -17.06 -10.14 16.52
N GLN A 452 -17.87 -10.65 17.45
CA GLN A 452 -19.32 -10.40 17.47
C GLN A 452 -19.62 -8.91 17.74
N THR A 453 -18.86 -8.27 18.62
CA THR A 453 -18.96 -6.82 18.90
C THR A 453 -18.68 -5.99 17.64
N GLU A 454 -17.56 -6.25 16.98
CA GLU A 454 -17.20 -5.58 15.72
C GLU A 454 -18.25 -5.81 14.63
N MET A 455 -18.78 -7.05 14.50
CA MET A 455 -19.86 -7.34 13.56
C MET A 455 -21.14 -6.55 13.86
N ALA A 456 -21.51 -6.45 15.13
CA ALA A 456 -22.70 -5.70 15.53
C ALA A 456 -22.56 -4.19 15.21
N GLU A 457 -21.39 -3.61 15.49
CA GLU A 457 -21.09 -2.22 15.16
C GLU A 457 -21.15 -1.97 13.66
N ARG A 458 -20.59 -2.87 12.85
CA ARG A 458 -20.62 -2.76 11.40
C ARG A 458 -22.02 -2.87 10.83
N ARG A 459 -22.83 -3.82 11.34
CA ARG A 459 -24.26 -3.92 10.98
C ARG A 459 -25.04 -2.65 11.29
N ALA A 460 -24.75 -1.99 12.42
CA ALA A 460 -25.40 -0.75 12.77
C ALA A 460 -25.08 0.39 11.77
N ARG A 461 -23.92 0.34 11.12
CA ARG A 461 -23.48 1.32 10.10
C ARG A 461 -23.94 0.99 8.68
N MET A 462 -24.56 -0.19 8.48
CA MET A 462 -24.90 -0.71 7.15
C MET A 462 -26.04 -0.01 6.43
N LYS A 463 -26.84 0.81 7.09
CA LYS A 463 -28.13 1.30 6.56
C LYS A 463 -28.08 1.88 5.14
N ASP A 464 -26.93 2.42 4.72
CA ASP A 464 -26.74 3.09 3.43
C ASP A 464 -25.42 2.72 2.74
N ARG A 465 -24.74 1.64 3.15
CA ARG A 465 -23.43 1.24 2.63
C ARG A 465 -23.41 -0.20 2.16
N ASN A 466 -22.57 -0.51 1.18
CA ASN A 466 -22.35 -1.88 0.70
C ASN A 466 -21.32 -2.62 1.57
N ALA A 467 -21.18 -3.95 1.37
CA ALA A 467 -20.28 -4.78 2.16
C ALA A 467 -18.81 -4.37 2.09
N TYR A 468 -18.38 -3.81 0.96
CA TYR A 468 -17.01 -3.34 0.77
C TYR A 468 -16.73 -2.06 1.55
N ASP A 469 -17.69 -1.15 1.64
CA ASP A 469 -17.54 0.09 2.39
C ASP A 469 -17.36 -0.13 3.90
N ILE A 470 -17.82 -1.26 4.42
CA ILE A 470 -17.75 -1.59 5.84
C ILE A 470 -16.84 -2.79 6.14
N GLY A 471 -16.18 -3.37 5.14
CA GLY A 471 -15.27 -4.50 5.30
C GLY A 471 -15.88 -5.75 5.97
N CYS A 472 -17.20 -5.90 5.96
CA CYS A 472 -17.88 -7.00 6.64
C CYS A 472 -18.85 -7.74 5.71
N PHE A 473 -18.32 -8.65 4.92
CA PHE A 473 -19.08 -9.42 3.94
C PHE A 473 -20.14 -10.31 4.58
N MET A 474 -19.86 -10.83 5.78
CA MET A 474 -20.77 -11.68 6.54
C MET A 474 -21.91 -10.92 7.22
N CYS A 475 -21.81 -9.58 7.32
CA CYS A 475 -22.86 -8.78 7.93
C CYS A 475 -24.12 -8.68 7.07
N TRP A 476 -24.03 -8.91 5.76
CA TRP A 476 -25.16 -8.84 4.81
C TRP A 476 -26.06 -10.08 4.83
N ALA A 477 -25.52 -11.20 5.24
CA ALA A 477 -26.21 -12.47 5.22
C ALA A 477 -26.13 -13.11 6.63
N PRO A 478 -26.99 -12.67 7.56
CA PRO A 478 -26.96 -13.21 8.92
C PRO A 478 -27.10 -14.74 8.97
N GLU A 479 -27.81 -15.32 8.00
CA GLU A 479 -27.95 -16.76 7.83
C GLU A 479 -26.69 -17.48 7.35
N ILE A 480 -25.73 -16.78 6.77
CA ILE A 480 -24.41 -17.28 6.41
C ILE A 480 -23.30 -16.76 7.34
N ALA A 481 -23.66 -15.93 8.31
CA ALA A 481 -22.72 -15.58 9.36
C ALA A 481 -22.29 -16.87 10.08
N PRO A 482 -20.97 -17.17 10.14
CA PRO A 482 -20.52 -18.44 10.68
C PRO A 482 -20.87 -18.56 12.17
N THR A 483 -21.39 -19.69 12.56
CA THR A 483 -21.32 -20.10 13.96
C THR A 483 -19.91 -20.60 14.26
N ALA A 484 -19.52 -20.67 15.54
CA ALA A 484 -18.25 -21.28 15.92
C ALA A 484 -18.13 -22.74 15.40
N ALA A 485 -19.22 -23.47 15.36
CA ALA A 485 -19.28 -24.83 14.83
C ALA A 485 -19.01 -24.89 13.32
N ASP A 486 -19.57 -23.95 12.54
CA ASP A 486 -19.32 -23.87 11.09
C ASP A 486 -17.87 -23.53 10.79
N ALA A 487 -17.29 -22.61 11.56
CA ALA A 487 -15.89 -22.23 11.44
C ALA A 487 -14.94 -23.39 11.74
N ASP A 488 -15.22 -24.18 12.77
CA ASP A 488 -14.44 -25.35 13.12
C ASP A 488 -14.56 -26.46 12.05
N ALA A 489 -15.75 -26.71 11.52
CA ALA A 489 -15.99 -27.68 10.45
C ALA A 489 -15.23 -27.28 9.17
N GLN A 490 -15.27 -26.01 8.77
CA GLN A 490 -14.53 -25.52 7.59
C GLN A 490 -13.02 -25.61 7.78
N THR A 491 -12.52 -25.28 8.98
CA THR A 491 -11.10 -25.38 9.30
C THR A 491 -10.62 -26.84 9.23
N GLN A 492 -11.40 -27.79 9.73
CA GLN A 492 -11.08 -29.22 9.67
C GLN A 492 -11.11 -29.75 8.23
N ALA A 493 -12.09 -29.35 7.43
CA ALA A 493 -12.19 -29.75 6.02
C ALA A 493 -10.99 -29.25 5.20
N ALA A 494 -10.56 -27.99 5.41
CA ALA A 494 -9.41 -27.42 4.73
C ALA A 494 -8.08 -28.11 5.13
N ARG A 495 -7.92 -28.50 6.41
CA ARG A 495 -6.75 -29.26 6.87
C ARG A 495 -6.70 -30.68 6.32
N GLY A 496 -7.85 -31.32 6.11
CA GLY A 496 -7.94 -32.66 5.54
C GLY A 496 -7.61 -32.73 4.04
N GLN A 497 -7.67 -31.62 3.32
CA GLN A 497 -7.31 -31.54 1.91
C GLN A 497 -5.80 -31.32 1.68
N ASN A 498 -5.05 -30.95 2.71
CA ASN A 498 -3.60 -30.70 2.65
C ASN A 498 -2.76 -31.88 3.18
N GLN A 499 -3.38 -33.04 3.46
CA GLN A 499 -2.70 -34.30 3.78
C GLN A 499 -2.82 -35.27 2.58
#